data_8e5a4a93f0ae38c0d9da781066cc3c50
#
_entry.id   8e5a4a93f0ae38c0d9da781066cc3c50
#
_cell.length_a   1.000
_cell.length_b   1.000
_cell.length_c   1.000
_cell.angle_alpha   90.00
_cell.angle_beta   90.00
_cell.angle_gamma   90.00
#
_symmetry.space_group_name_H-M   'P 1'
#
loop_
_entity.id
_entity.type
_entity.pdbx_description
1 polymer ?
#
loop_
_entity_poly.entity_id
_entity_poly.type
_entity_poly.pdbx_seq_one_letter_code
_entity_poly.pdbx_strand_id
1 'polypeptide(L)'
;MTGERSEGERLRTRTPCAGRCSTTYGDLVCRGCKRFAHEVVDWNRYGSEAKDAVWQRLLMLRDQVVAGRIEVIDRSLLAEQLQRHRIPFSRQDSDASRVWLLLRRGSRHMGALAPYGLRALPPHHERTPLELRDLIDADYQRLSEAHYERYFVLPRPSGRRLS
;
A
#
# COMPACT_ATOMS: atom_id res chain seq x y z
N MET A 1 -1.57 -29.84 0.02
CA MET A 1 -1.54 -28.63 0.86
C MET A 1 -1.07 -27.47 0.01
N THR A 2 -1.99 -26.75 -0.56
CA THR A 2 -1.66 -25.48 -1.22
C THR A 2 -1.54 -24.42 -0.14
N GLY A 3 -0.29 -24.12 0.26
CA GLY A 3 -0.03 -23.02 1.17
C GLY A 3 -0.55 -21.72 0.57
N GLU A 4 -1.48 -21.08 1.24
CA GLU A 4 -1.96 -19.75 0.86
C GLU A 4 -0.77 -18.77 0.90
N ARG A 5 -0.40 -18.25 -0.25
CA ARG A 5 0.67 -17.24 -0.35
C ARG A 5 0.18 -15.93 0.27
N SER A 6 1.07 -15.25 1.00
CA SER A 6 0.80 -13.88 1.47
C SER A 6 0.56 -12.91 0.31
N GLU A 7 -0.05 -11.77 0.57
CA GLU A 7 -0.18 -10.72 -0.45
C GLU A 7 1.20 -10.39 -1.05
N GLY A 8 2.22 -10.23 -0.21
CA GLY A 8 3.58 -9.97 -0.64
C GLY A 8 4.13 -11.06 -1.58
N GLU A 9 3.90 -12.33 -1.28
CA GLU A 9 4.32 -13.44 -2.15
C GLU A 9 3.54 -13.48 -3.47
N ARG A 10 2.24 -13.18 -3.45
CA ARG A 10 1.43 -13.09 -4.67
C ARG A 10 1.87 -11.94 -5.56
N LEU A 11 2.28 -10.83 -4.97
CA LEU A 11 2.70 -9.63 -5.70
C LEU A 11 4.13 -9.73 -6.23
N ARG A 12 5.02 -10.49 -5.58
CA ARG A 12 6.42 -10.68 -6.04
C ARG A 12 6.54 -11.27 -7.44
N THR A 13 5.57 -12.07 -7.85
CA THR A 13 5.52 -12.65 -9.20
C THR A 13 4.95 -11.69 -10.24
N ARG A 14 4.53 -10.50 -9.82
CA ARG A 14 3.88 -9.50 -10.68
C ARG A 14 4.65 -8.18 -10.63
N THR A 15 4.51 -7.42 -11.69
CA THR A 15 4.94 -6.01 -11.66
C THR A 15 4.02 -5.19 -10.76
N PRO A 16 4.55 -4.23 -9.96
CA PRO A 16 3.73 -3.28 -9.23
C PRO A 16 2.86 -2.38 -10.10
N CYS A 17 3.09 -2.37 -11.41
CA CYS A 17 2.40 -1.49 -12.35
C CYS A 17 0.87 -1.61 -12.23
N ALA A 18 0.22 -0.46 -12.03
CA ALA A 18 -1.24 -0.34 -11.95
C ALA A 18 -1.91 -0.01 -13.29
N GLY A 19 -1.17 -0.09 -14.41
CA GLY A 19 -1.64 0.24 -15.74
C GLY A 19 -1.59 1.74 -16.11
N ARG A 20 -1.23 2.59 -15.16
CA ARG A 20 -1.03 4.05 -15.37
C ARG A 20 0.35 4.42 -14.87
N CYS A 21 1.24 4.77 -15.79
CA CYS A 21 2.62 5.15 -15.46
C CYS A 21 2.79 6.67 -15.56
N SER A 22 2.69 7.37 -14.44
CA SER A 22 2.86 8.84 -14.42
C SER A 22 4.31 9.30 -14.57
N THR A 23 5.28 8.40 -14.38
CA THR A 23 6.70 8.71 -14.62
C THR A 23 6.99 9.04 -16.08
N THR A 24 6.16 8.58 -17.01
CA THR A 24 6.21 8.95 -18.43
C THR A 24 5.98 10.45 -18.65
N TYR A 25 5.28 11.08 -17.71
CA TYR A 25 4.99 12.53 -17.73
C TYR A 25 5.92 13.34 -16.82
N GLY A 26 6.97 12.72 -16.30
CA GLY A 26 8.00 13.38 -15.50
C GLY A 26 7.85 13.27 -13.97
N ASP A 27 6.87 12.53 -13.47
CA ASP A 27 6.74 12.29 -12.03
C ASP A 27 7.91 11.41 -11.53
N LEU A 28 8.54 11.83 -10.44
CA LEU A 28 9.63 11.10 -9.81
C LEU A 28 9.14 9.89 -9.00
N VAL A 29 7.90 9.92 -8.55
CA VAL A 29 7.18 8.82 -7.91
C VAL A 29 5.91 8.54 -8.71
N CYS A 30 5.77 7.33 -9.21
CA CYS A 30 4.60 6.95 -10.02
C CYS A 30 3.31 7.02 -9.19
N ARG A 31 2.33 7.79 -9.64
CA ARG A 31 1.04 7.95 -8.95
C ARG A 31 0.23 6.65 -8.89
N GLY A 32 0.42 5.75 -9.86
CA GLY A 32 -0.24 4.45 -9.86
C GLY A 32 0.35 3.48 -8.85
N CYS A 33 1.61 3.10 -9.03
CA CYS A 33 2.25 2.04 -8.23
C CYS A 33 3.17 2.53 -7.12
N LYS A 34 3.44 3.83 -7.03
CA LYS A 34 4.32 4.47 -6.04
C LYS A 34 5.80 4.07 -6.15
N ARG A 35 6.20 3.33 -7.21
CA ARG A 35 7.63 3.13 -7.50
C ARG A 35 8.29 4.45 -7.86
N PHE A 36 9.58 4.55 -7.55
CA PHE A 36 10.39 5.67 -8.03
C PHE A 36 10.65 5.53 -9.53
N ALA A 37 10.85 6.65 -10.22
CA ALA A 37 11.03 6.66 -11.67
C ALA A 37 12.16 5.73 -12.13
N HIS A 38 13.31 5.74 -11.45
CA HIS A 38 14.43 4.86 -11.77
C HIS A 38 14.09 3.37 -11.56
N GLU A 39 13.27 3.04 -10.57
CA GLU A 39 12.81 1.66 -10.34
C GLU A 39 11.86 1.18 -11.44
N VAL A 40 11.04 2.08 -11.97
CA VAL A 40 10.18 1.76 -13.13
C VAL A 40 11.02 1.45 -14.36
N VAL A 41 12.00 2.30 -14.64
CA VAL A 41 12.91 2.16 -15.80
C VAL A 41 13.74 0.88 -15.71
N ASP A 42 14.33 0.61 -14.55
CA ASP A 42 15.26 -0.49 -14.35
C ASP A 42 14.61 -1.79 -13.87
N TRP A 43 13.30 -1.84 -13.74
CA TRP A 43 12.58 -2.98 -13.16
C TRP A 43 12.97 -4.33 -13.75
N ASN A 44 13.08 -4.41 -15.05
CA ASN A 44 13.42 -5.66 -15.74
C ASN A 44 14.88 -6.07 -15.57
N ARG A 45 15.74 -5.14 -15.14
CA ARG A 45 17.17 -5.41 -14.83
C ARG A 45 17.38 -5.85 -13.40
N TYR A 46 16.39 -5.60 -12.51
CA TYR A 46 16.49 -5.98 -11.10
C TYR A 46 16.41 -7.49 -10.93
N GLY A 47 17.28 -8.03 -10.09
CA GLY A 47 17.17 -9.39 -9.57
C GLY A 47 16.02 -9.50 -8.56
N SER A 48 15.72 -10.72 -8.13
CA SER A 48 14.64 -11.00 -7.18
C SER A 48 14.79 -10.22 -5.87
N GLU A 49 15.99 -10.13 -5.33
CA GLU A 49 16.27 -9.43 -4.07
C GLU A 49 15.95 -7.92 -4.17
N ALA A 50 16.36 -7.26 -5.25
CA ALA A 50 16.08 -5.85 -5.46
C ALA A 50 14.57 -5.60 -5.66
N LYS A 51 13.89 -6.48 -6.39
CA LYS A 51 12.43 -6.42 -6.54
C LYS A 51 11.70 -6.61 -5.22
N ASP A 52 12.15 -7.54 -4.40
CA ASP A 52 11.60 -7.78 -3.06
C ASP A 52 11.76 -6.56 -2.16
N ALA A 53 12.92 -5.90 -2.18
CA ALA A 53 13.15 -4.68 -1.41
C ALA A 53 12.19 -3.56 -1.81
N VAL A 54 11.93 -3.37 -3.10
CA VAL A 54 10.94 -2.42 -3.60
C VAL A 54 9.54 -2.78 -3.10
N TRP A 55 9.13 -4.04 -3.23
CA TRP A 55 7.83 -4.50 -2.74
C TRP A 55 7.67 -4.31 -1.24
N GLN A 56 8.66 -4.65 -0.45
CA GLN A 56 8.64 -4.46 1.01
C GLN A 56 8.43 -2.99 1.37
N ARG A 57 9.13 -2.06 0.71
CA ARG A 57 8.93 -0.63 0.92
C ARG A 57 7.52 -0.21 0.56
N LEU A 58 7.01 -0.59 -0.62
CA LEU A 58 5.68 -0.23 -1.08
C LEU A 58 4.60 -0.70 -0.10
N LEU A 59 4.67 -1.95 0.37
CA LEU A 59 3.72 -2.51 1.31
C LEU A 59 3.82 -1.85 2.69
N MET A 60 5.03 -1.61 3.18
CA MET A 60 5.27 -0.97 4.48
C MET A 60 4.68 0.44 4.53
N LEU A 61 4.96 1.27 3.53
CA LEU A 61 4.45 2.64 3.48
C LEU A 61 2.93 2.67 3.34
N ARG A 62 2.36 1.80 2.52
CA ARG A 62 0.90 1.66 2.37
C ARG A 62 0.25 1.25 3.69
N ASP A 63 0.75 0.22 4.33
CA ASP A 63 0.18 -0.32 5.55
C ASP A 63 0.27 0.68 6.71
N GLN A 64 1.33 1.48 6.76
CA GLN A 64 1.47 2.58 7.71
C GLN A 64 0.35 3.62 7.53
N VAL A 65 0.06 4.01 6.30
CA VAL A 65 -1.01 4.97 5.99
C VAL A 65 -2.38 4.39 6.35
N VAL A 66 -2.66 3.15 5.96
CA VAL A 66 -3.93 2.48 6.25
C VAL A 66 -4.17 2.40 7.76
N ALA A 67 -3.19 1.94 8.52
CA ALA A 67 -3.28 1.80 9.98
C ALA A 67 -3.48 3.15 10.69
N GLY A 68 -3.02 4.24 10.10
CA GLY A 68 -3.24 5.60 10.60
C GLY A 68 -4.64 6.17 10.32
N ARG A 69 -5.45 5.48 9.52
CA ARG A 69 -6.78 5.96 9.09
C ARG A 69 -7.93 5.04 9.50
N ILE A 70 -7.69 3.75 9.55
CA ILE A 70 -8.72 2.73 9.80
C ILE A 70 -8.23 1.73 10.83
N GLU A 71 -9.10 1.47 11.79
CA GLU A 71 -8.92 0.44 12.81
C GLU A 71 -9.76 -0.80 12.47
N VAL A 72 -9.17 -1.96 12.65
CA VAL A 72 -9.89 -3.24 12.56
C VAL A 72 -10.44 -3.59 13.94
N ILE A 73 -11.77 -3.53 14.10
CA ILE A 73 -12.47 -3.87 15.34
C ILE A 73 -12.88 -5.33 15.41
N ASP A 74 -13.11 -5.96 14.28
CA ASP A 74 -13.46 -7.38 14.19
C ASP A 74 -12.73 -8.04 13.02
N ARG A 75 -11.65 -8.74 13.34
CA ARG A 75 -10.83 -9.47 12.35
C ARG A 75 -11.58 -10.62 11.70
N SER A 76 -12.43 -11.29 12.44
CA SER A 76 -13.19 -12.44 11.93
C SER A 76 -14.22 -11.97 10.92
N LEU A 77 -14.92 -10.87 11.23
CA LEU A 77 -15.88 -10.27 10.33
C LEU A 77 -15.19 -9.75 9.05
N LEU A 78 -14.04 -9.10 9.18
CA LEU A 78 -13.25 -8.67 8.02
C LEU A 78 -12.88 -9.85 7.11
N ALA A 79 -12.40 -10.94 7.68
CA ALA A 79 -12.04 -12.15 6.93
C ALA A 79 -13.26 -12.76 6.23
N GLU A 80 -14.39 -12.86 6.94
CA GLU A 80 -15.66 -13.35 6.38
C GLU A 80 -16.10 -12.48 5.18
N GLN A 81 -16.04 -11.17 5.32
CA GLN A 81 -16.43 -10.25 4.25
C GLN A 81 -15.50 -10.34 3.03
N LEU A 82 -14.19 -10.50 3.25
CA LEU A 82 -13.25 -10.73 2.16
C LEU A 82 -13.58 -12.02 1.40
N GLN A 83 -13.89 -13.11 2.10
CA GLN A 83 -14.30 -14.38 1.50
C GLN A 83 -15.62 -14.23 0.74
N ARG A 84 -16.62 -13.59 1.35
CA ARG A 84 -17.94 -13.34 0.74
C ARG A 84 -17.83 -12.58 -0.58
N HIS A 85 -16.94 -11.59 -0.64
CA HIS A 85 -16.70 -10.80 -1.84
C HIS A 85 -15.64 -11.41 -2.78
N ARG A 86 -15.20 -12.63 -2.50
CA ARG A 86 -14.18 -13.36 -3.29
C ARG A 86 -12.88 -12.57 -3.49
N ILE A 87 -12.48 -11.84 -2.46
CA ILE A 87 -11.21 -11.12 -2.43
C ILE A 87 -10.16 -12.04 -1.79
N PRO A 88 -9.17 -12.52 -2.55
CA PRO A 88 -8.17 -13.45 -2.03
C PRO A 88 -7.24 -12.74 -1.03
N PHE A 89 -7.04 -13.37 0.12
CA PHE A 89 -6.12 -12.94 1.16
C PHE A 89 -5.47 -14.16 1.82
N SER A 90 -4.40 -13.93 2.59
CA SER A 90 -3.71 -14.97 3.36
C SER A 90 -3.84 -14.71 4.86
N ARG A 91 -3.66 -15.76 5.65
CA ARG A 91 -3.54 -15.65 7.11
C ARG A 91 -2.32 -14.81 7.52
N GLN A 92 -1.30 -14.77 6.68
CA GLN A 92 -0.07 -14.00 6.91
C GLN A 92 -0.20 -12.52 6.52
N ASP A 93 -1.28 -12.14 5.83
CA ASP A 93 -1.50 -10.74 5.48
C ASP A 93 -1.80 -9.93 6.74
N SER A 94 -1.20 -8.75 6.84
CA SER A 94 -1.47 -7.80 7.92
C SER A 94 -2.92 -7.33 7.89
N ASP A 95 -3.43 -6.84 9.01
CA ASP A 95 -4.75 -6.23 9.07
C ASP A 95 -4.86 -5.07 8.07
N ALA A 96 -3.84 -4.23 7.99
CA ALA A 96 -3.79 -3.11 7.06
C ALA A 96 -3.83 -3.57 5.59
N SER A 97 -3.11 -4.65 5.25
CA SER A 97 -3.18 -5.26 3.92
C SER A 97 -4.58 -5.73 3.57
N ARG A 98 -5.26 -6.39 4.50
CA ARG A 98 -6.65 -6.87 4.31
C ARG A 98 -7.63 -5.73 4.14
N VAL A 99 -7.50 -4.67 4.94
CA VAL A 99 -8.30 -3.45 4.80
C VAL A 99 -8.10 -2.83 3.42
N TRP A 100 -6.84 -2.71 2.98
CA TRP A 100 -6.55 -2.15 1.67
C TRP A 100 -7.12 -2.99 0.52
N LEU A 101 -7.01 -4.31 0.59
CA LEU A 101 -7.62 -5.22 -0.40
C LEU A 101 -9.13 -5.01 -0.50
N LEU A 102 -9.81 -4.88 0.63
CA LEU A 102 -11.24 -4.61 0.68
C LEU A 102 -11.59 -3.25 0.06
N LEU A 103 -10.93 -2.18 0.48
CA LEU A 103 -11.20 -0.83 -0.01
C LEU A 103 -10.92 -0.70 -1.51
N ARG A 104 -9.81 -1.25 -1.96
CA ARG A 104 -9.42 -1.18 -3.37
C ARG A 104 -10.46 -1.81 -4.30
N ARG A 105 -11.08 -2.91 -3.89
CA ARG A 105 -12.04 -3.66 -4.71
C ARG A 105 -13.49 -3.31 -4.43
N GLY A 106 -13.80 -2.95 -3.18
CA GLY A 106 -15.18 -2.85 -2.70
C GLY A 106 -15.66 -1.44 -2.36
N SER A 107 -14.78 -0.45 -2.20
CA SER A 107 -15.16 0.85 -1.62
C SER A 107 -16.30 1.58 -2.35
N ARG A 108 -16.45 1.37 -3.65
CA ARG A 108 -17.55 1.96 -4.43
C ARG A 108 -18.92 1.37 -4.11
N HIS A 109 -18.96 0.18 -3.55
CA HIS A 109 -20.18 -0.56 -3.22
C HIS A 109 -20.41 -0.66 -1.70
N MET A 110 -19.49 -0.15 -0.89
CA MET A 110 -19.59 -0.14 0.55
C MET A 110 -20.31 1.13 1.01
N GLY A 111 -21.42 0.96 1.73
CA GLY A 111 -22.14 2.08 2.34
C GLY A 111 -21.47 2.61 3.61
N ALA A 112 -20.85 1.71 4.39
CA ALA A 112 -20.19 2.01 5.65
C ALA A 112 -19.08 1.02 5.97
N LEU A 113 -18.22 1.33 6.94
CA LEU A 113 -17.13 0.45 7.40
C LEU A 113 -17.58 -0.60 8.41
N ALA A 114 -18.53 -0.26 9.28
CA ALA A 114 -18.95 -1.10 10.41
C ALA A 114 -19.38 -2.52 10.00
N PRO A 115 -20.15 -2.75 8.93
CA PRO A 115 -20.51 -4.10 8.49
C PRO A 115 -19.32 -4.99 8.09
N TYR A 116 -18.14 -4.40 7.92
CA TYR A 116 -16.90 -5.07 7.55
C TYR A 116 -15.92 -5.24 8.71
N GLY A 117 -16.36 -4.92 9.94
CA GLY A 117 -15.52 -4.99 11.13
C GLY A 117 -14.47 -3.88 11.21
N LEU A 118 -14.74 -2.74 10.58
CA LEU A 118 -13.82 -1.60 10.46
C LEU A 118 -14.41 -0.33 11.07
N ARG A 119 -13.53 0.55 11.51
CA ARG A 119 -13.86 1.89 12.00
C ARG A 119 -12.85 2.91 11.51
N ALA A 120 -13.32 4.06 11.04
CA ALA A 120 -12.44 5.17 10.72
C ALA A 120 -11.91 5.81 12.01
N LEU A 121 -10.61 6.12 12.04
CA LEU A 121 -9.99 6.86 13.14
C LEU A 121 -10.32 8.36 13.05
N PRO A 122 -10.36 9.09 14.20
CA PRO A 122 -10.57 10.54 14.18
C PRO A 122 -9.53 11.25 13.30
N PRO A 123 -9.89 12.32 12.60
CA PRO A 123 -11.19 12.99 12.49
C PRO A 123 -12.07 12.49 11.33
N HIS A 124 -11.87 11.27 10.85
CA HIS A 124 -12.43 10.78 9.58
C HIS A 124 -13.73 9.98 9.70
N HIS A 125 -14.42 10.04 10.83
CA HIS A 125 -15.64 9.26 11.12
C HIS A 125 -16.77 9.44 10.10
N GLU A 126 -16.89 10.64 9.54
CA GLU A 126 -17.96 10.99 8.59
C GLU A 126 -17.61 10.65 7.13
N ARG A 127 -16.40 10.15 6.87
CA ARG A 127 -16.00 9.85 5.51
C ARG A 127 -16.53 8.51 5.04
N THR A 128 -16.95 8.47 3.78
CA THR A 128 -17.33 7.23 3.12
C THR A 128 -16.13 6.32 2.88
N PRO A 129 -16.35 5.01 2.71
CA PRO A 129 -15.26 4.09 2.34
C PRO A 129 -14.51 4.50 1.07
N LEU A 130 -15.19 5.07 0.10
CA LEU A 130 -14.58 5.58 -1.14
C LEU A 130 -13.67 6.78 -0.87
N GLU A 131 -14.13 7.75 -0.09
CA GLU A 131 -13.33 8.91 0.32
C GLU A 131 -12.11 8.50 1.14
N LEU A 132 -12.25 7.51 2.03
CA LEU A 132 -11.14 6.97 2.81
C LEU A 132 -10.11 6.27 1.92
N ARG A 133 -10.55 5.49 0.93
CA ARG A 133 -9.64 4.90 -0.05
C ARG A 133 -8.83 5.98 -0.79
N ASP A 134 -9.51 7.02 -1.26
CA ASP A 134 -8.85 8.09 -2.01
C ASP A 134 -7.90 8.90 -1.13
N LEU A 135 -8.27 9.15 0.12
CA LEU A 135 -7.41 9.80 1.10
C LEU A 135 -6.16 8.95 1.41
N ILE A 136 -6.34 7.65 1.60
CA ILE A 136 -5.23 6.72 1.82
C ILE A 136 -4.29 6.72 0.62
N ASP A 137 -4.81 6.68 -0.60
CA ASP A 137 -3.99 6.71 -1.81
C ASP A 137 -3.19 8.01 -1.93
N ALA A 138 -3.82 9.14 -1.63
CA ALA A 138 -3.15 10.45 -1.62
C ALA A 138 -2.06 10.55 -0.54
N ASP A 139 -2.31 10.04 0.65
CA ASP A 139 -1.33 10.02 1.73
C ASP A 139 -0.18 9.05 1.43
N TYR A 140 -0.48 7.92 0.81
CA TYR A 140 0.53 6.97 0.34
C TYR A 140 1.44 7.60 -0.72
N GLN A 141 0.86 8.38 -1.64
CA GLN A 141 1.64 9.16 -2.62
C GLN A 141 2.57 10.15 -1.93
N ARG A 142 2.05 10.97 -1.02
CA ARG A 142 2.84 11.97 -0.29
C ARG A 142 3.96 11.35 0.54
N LEU A 143 3.67 10.24 1.22
CA LEU A 143 4.66 9.53 2.02
C LEU A 143 5.77 8.94 1.13
N SER A 144 5.40 8.42 -0.03
CA SER A 144 6.36 7.90 -1.02
C SER A 144 7.25 9.00 -1.60
N GLU A 145 6.70 10.16 -1.88
CA GLU A 145 7.43 11.34 -2.35
C GLU A 145 8.40 11.87 -1.27
N ALA A 146 7.95 11.97 -0.03
CA ALA A 146 8.81 12.36 1.09
C ALA A 146 9.95 11.37 1.31
N HIS A 147 9.69 10.08 1.14
CA HIS A 147 10.70 9.02 1.22
C HIS A 147 11.73 9.15 0.10
N TYR A 148 11.27 9.43 -1.13
CA TYR A 148 12.17 9.71 -2.27
C TYR A 148 13.08 10.91 -2.01
N GLU A 149 12.52 12.03 -1.57
CA GLU A 149 13.28 13.25 -1.25
C GLU A 149 14.35 12.99 -0.21
N ARG A 150 14.00 12.31 0.87
CA ARG A 150 14.93 12.00 1.97
C ARG A 150 16.14 11.19 1.51
N TYR A 151 15.95 10.22 0.64
CA TYR A 151 17.01 9.28 0.28
C TYR A 151 17.77 9.62 -1.00
N PHE A 152 17.18 10.43 -1.88
CA PHE A 152 17.75 10.69 -3.20
C PHE A 152 17.99 12.18 -3.51
N VAL A 153 17.30 13.08 -2.83
CA VAL A 153 17.38 14.53 -3.12
C VAL A 153 18.11 15.28 -2.02
N LEU A 154 17.80 15.02 -0.75
CA LEU A 154 18.45 15.71 0.36
C LEU A 154 19.88 15.19 0.55
N PRO A 155 20.90 16.10 0.70
CA PRO A 155 22.25 15.68 1.01
C PRO A 155 22.25 14.92 2.33
N ARG A 156 22.88 13.74 2.36
CA ARG A 156 23.12 13.03 3.62
C ARG A 156 23.89 13.97 4.55
N PRO A 157 23.45 14.14 5.81
CA PRO A 157 24.26 14.87 6.76
C PRO A 157 25.64 14.20 6.80
N SER A 158 26.67 14.94 6.42
CA SER A 158 28.05 14.48 6.51
C SER A 158 28.30 14.05 7.96
N GLY A 159 28.54 12.75 8.17
CA GLY A 159 28.87 12.24 9.49
C GLY A 159 30.04 13.02 10.04
N ARG A 160 29.85 13.73 11.17
CA ARG A 160 30.95 14.27 11.95
C ARG A 160 31.83 13.07 12.28
N ARG A 161 33.01 13.03 11.67
CA ARG A 161 34.10 12.24 12.23
C ARG A 161 34.39 12.84 13.60
N LEU A 162 34.02 12.12 14.63
CA LEU A 162 34.54 12.37 15.96
C LEU A 162 36.03 11.98 15.89
N SER A 163 36.87 12.98 15.91
CA SER A 163 38.32 12.83 16.18
C SER A 163 38.52 12.59 17.66
#